data_3eb8dc435f6f7febed90e703771ac9b0
#
_entry.id   3eb8dc435f6f7febed90e703771ac9b0
#
_cell.length_a   1.000
_cell.length_b   1.000
_cell.length_c   1.000
_cell.angle_alpha   90.00
_cell.angle_beta   90.00
_cell.angle_gamma   90.00
#
_symmetry.space_group_name_H-M   'P 1'
#
loop_
_entity.id
_entity.type
_entity.pdbx_description
1 polymer ?
#
loop_
_entity_poly.entity_id
_entity_poly.type
_entity_poly.pdbx_seq_one_letter_code
_entity_poly.pdbx_strand_id
1 'polypeptide(L)'
;MRGIAFRMALVALTLTGFQPARAGEILPGGLPSAMDPPLSDCDRGIALSFDLVDLSSFSLPIPQTPAVQAWVRYYAGSGWRYFVRELIRLHRYRAWMTGELRAAKLPEDLIYLVMIESSFNPVAVSRSGARGLWQFLPATAQLYGLRVDERMDERLDPFASTRAALQLLGRLHDQFKDWPLAIAAYNRGPGTIQRALAASHQESLWGLLERGVLTAEGANYVPKILAAALVSRYAAEFVQQGKACNWVGAPLAKR
;
A
#
# COMPACT_ATOMS: atom_id res chain seq x y z
N MET A 1 12.18 -9.86 42.44
CA MET A 1 11.44 -9.94 41.17
C MET A 1 10.44 -8.80 41.13
N ARG A 2 10.75 -7.71 40.43
CA ARG A 2 9.87 -6.55 40.29
C ARG A 2 9.56 -6.40 38.80
N GLY A 3 8.30 -6.67 38.42
CA GLY A 3 7.82 -6.54 37.08
C GLY A 3 7.69 -5.06 36.68
N ILE A 4 8.34 -4.68 35.61
CA ILE A 4 8.21 -3.36 35.00
C ILE A 4 7.02 -3.41 34.06
N ALA A 5 5.90 -2.88 34.51
CA ALA A 5 4.72 -2.65 33.68
C ALA A 5 5.01 -1.45 32.75
N PHE A 6 5.18 -1.71 31.46
CA PHE A 6 5.35 -0.70 30.43
C PHE A 6 3.99 -0.07 30.12
N ARG A 7 3.72 1.12 30.67
CA ARG A 7 2.55 1.92 30.33
C ARG A 7 2.75 2.50 28.91
N MET A 8 2.00 2.00 27.95
CA MET A 8 1.85 2.63 26.64
C MET A 8 1.10 3.95 26.79
N ALA A 9 1.76 5.05 26.50
CA ALA A 9 1.12 6.36 26.43
C ALA A 9 0.21 6.39 25.18
N LEU A 10 -1.10 6.50 25.44
CA LEU A 10 -2.13 6.69 24.44
C LEU A 10 -2.08 8.16 24.00
N VAL A 11 -1.49 8.46 22.85
CA VAL A 11 -1.66 9.78 22.22
C VAL A 11 -2.93 9.72 21.37
N ALA A 12 -4.02 10.17 21.96
CA ALA A 12 -5.27 10.43 21.23
C ALA A 12 -5.10 11.72 20.44
N LEU A 13 -4.83 11.65 19.13
CA LEU A 13 -4.95 12.80 18.23
C LEU A 13 -6.42 12.98 17.85
N THR A 14 -7.03 14.04 18.38
CA THR A 14 -8.34 14.55 17.94
C THR A 14 -8.20 15.12 16.53
N LEU A 15 -8.85 14.48 15.57
CA LEU A 15 -9.00 14.97 14.20
C LEU A 15 -10.08 16.05 14.17
N THR A 16 -9.69 17.33 14.25
CA THR A 16 -10.51 18.46 13.85
C THR A 16 -9.97 19.02 12.53
N GLY A 17 -10.79 19.00 11.48
CA GLY A 17 -10.50 19.73 10.23
C GLY A 17 -10.52 18.90 8.95
N PHE A 18 -11.55 18.06 8.74
CA PHE A 18 -11.79 17.49 7.42
C PHE A 18 -12.73 18.42 6.65
N GLN A 19 -12.21 19.20 5.71
CA GLN A 19 -13.02 19.83 4.66
C GLN A 19 -13.23 18.83 3.53
N PRO A 20 -14.48 18.61 3.06
CA PRO A 20 -14.73 17.74 1.92
C PRO A 20 -14.10 18.33 0.66
N ALA A 21 -13.34 17.51 -0.07
CA ALA A 21 -12.76 17.86 -1.35
C ALA A 21 -13.87 18.15 -2.37
N ARG A 22 -13.64 19.15 -3.24
CA ARG A 22 -14.55 19.50 -4.33
C ARG A 22 -14.61 18.35 -5.35
N ALA A 23 -15.80 18.11 -5.90
CA ALA A 23 -16.03 17.12 -6.96
C ALA A 23 -15.04 17.36 -8.13
N GLY A 24 -14.25 16.33 -8.50
CA GLY A 24 -13.32 16.35 -9.61
C GLY A 24 -11.83 16.13 -9.29
N GLU A 25 -11.40 16.21 -8.02
CA GLU A 25 -10.03 15.84 -7.64
C GLU A 25 -9.96 14.35 -7.30
N ILE A 26 -9.24 13.59 -8.13
CA ILE A 26 -8.83 12.22 -7.79
C ILE A 26 -7.88 12.33 -6.60
N LEU A 27 -8.38 12.07 -5.39
CA LEU A 27 -7.54 11.96 -4.22
C LEU A 27 -6.61 10.76 -4.40
N PRO A 28 -5.30 10.89 -4.14
CA PRO A 28 -4.43 9.74 -4.07
C PRO A 28 -4.91 8.84 -2.91
N GLY A 29 -5.69 7.82 -3.22
CA GLY A 29 -6.20 6.88 -2.23
C GLY A 29 -7.61 6.33 -2.42
N GLY A 30 -8.47 6.93 -3.25
CA GLY A 30 -9.84 6.45 -3.45
C GLY A 30 -9.98 5.37 -4.53
N LEU A 31 -10.94 4.45 -4.34
CA LEU A 31 -11.51 3.73 -5.48
C LEU A 31 -12.08 4.74 -6.46
N PRO A 32 -12.09 4.43 -7.79
CA PRO A 32 -12.85 5.20 -8.75
C PRO A 32 -14.26 5.42 -8.19
N SER A 33 -14.67 6.67 -8.14
CA SER A 33 -15.99 7.05 -7.63
C SER A 33 -17.06 6.43 -8.52
N ALA A 34 -18.27 6.21 -7.99
CA ALA A 34 -19.41 5.79 -8.78
C ALA A 34 -19.79 6.79 -9.91
N MET A 35 -19.08 7.92 -10.02
CA MET A 35 -19.17 8.92 -11.08
C MET A 35 -18.10 8.77 -12.16
N ASP A 36 -17.19 7.76 -12.06
CA ASP A 36 -16.29 7.48 -13.17
C ASP A 36 -17.10 7.00 -14.38
N PRO A 37 -16.69 7.41 -15.61
CA PRO A 37 -17.39 6.96 -16.82
C PRO A 37 -17.46 5.43 -16.81
N PRO A 38 -18.57 4.85 -17.29
CA PRO A 38 -18.72 3.41 -17.32
C PRO A 38 -17.51 2.79 -18.00
N LEU A 39 -16.97 1.71 -17.40
CA LEU A 39 -15.83 0.98 -17.93
C LEU A 39 -16.02 0.73 -19.41
N SER A 40 -15.05 1.12 -20.24
CA SER A 40 -15.05 0.79 -21.66
C SER A 40 -15.06 -0.72 -21.84
N ASP A 41 -15.45 -1.21 -23.02
CA ASP A 41 -15.40 -2.65 -23.32
C ASP A 41 -13.97 -3.20 -23.16
N CYS A 42 -12.96 -2.35 -23.34
CA CYS A 42 -11.58 -2.66 -23.06
C CYS A 42 -11.26 -2.80 -21.57
N ASP A 43 -11.82 -1.96 -20.72
CA ASP A 43 -11.64 -2.06 -19.26
C ASP A 43 -12.35 -3.33 -18.72
N ARG A 44 -13.43 -3.74 -19.37
CA ARG A 44 -14.13 -5.00 -19.09
C ARG A 44 -13.38 -6.23 -19.61
N GLY A 45 -12.68 -6.09 -20.74
CA GLY A 45 -11.86 -7.15 -21.35
C GLY A 45 -10.53 -7.43 -20.63
N ILE A 46 -10.05 -6.51 -19.79
CA ILE A 46 -8.91 -6.70 -18.89
C ILE A 46 -9.33 -7.39 -17.57
N ALA A 47 -10.43 -8.10 -17.55
CA ALA A 47 -10.62 -9.11 -16.53
C ALA A 47 -9.54 -10.16 -16.74
N LEU A 48 -8.39 -10.02 -16.00
CA LEU A 48 -7.53 -11.16 -15.79
C LEU A 48 -8.45 -12.30 -15.38
N SER A 49 -8.50 -13.31 -16.22
CA SER A 49 -8.95 -14.60 -15.72
C SER A 49 -7.93 -14.96 -14.66
N PHE A 50 -8.25 -14.73 -13.37
CA PHE A 50 -7.41 -15.15 -12.25
C PHE A 50 -7.07 -16.62 -12.35
N ASP A 51 -7.87 -17.40 -13.11
CA ASP A 51 -7.66 -18.81 -13.40
C ASP A 51 -6.36 -19.07 -14.21
N LEU A 52 -5.83 -18.06 -14.90
CA LEU A 52 -4.59 -18.14 -15.66
C LEU A 52 -3.36 -17.61 -14.88
N VAL A 53 -3.57 -17.09 -13.67
CA VAL A 53 -2.52 -16.50 -12.84
C VAL A 53 -2.02 -17.51 -11.83
N ASP A 54 -0.74 -17.82 -11.85
CA ASP A 54 -0.09 -18.59 -10.79
C ASP A 54 0.05 -17.74 -9.51
N LEU A 55 -0.97 -17.78 -8.66
CA LEU A 55 -1.00 -17.07 -7.39
C LEU A 55 -0.02 -17.67 -6.36
N SER A 56 0.42 -18.94 -6.53
CA SER A 56 1.38 -19.58 -5.63
C SER A 56 2.78 -18.97 -5.71
N SER A 57 3.08 -18.27 -6.80
CA SER A 57 4.35 -17.59 -7.02
C SER A 57 4.50 -16.27 -6.23
N PHE A 58 3.45 -15.79 -5.57
CA PHE A 58 3.50 -14.58 -4.74
C PHE A 58 3.86 -14.93 -3.29
N SER A 59 4.66 -14.07 -2.67
CA SER A 59 5.05 -14.22 -1.27
C SER A 59 3.99 -13.70 -0.29
N LEU A 60 3.02 -12.93 -0.78
CA LEU A 60 1.81 -12.53 -0.05
C LEU A 60 0.58 -13.25 -0.60
N PRO A 61 -0.40 -13.62 0.24
CA PRO A 61 -1.65 -14.21 -0.23
C PRO A 61 -2.47 -13.17 -1.02
N ILE A 62 -2.83 -13.50 -2.25
CA ILE A 62 -3.65 -12.62 -3.11
C ILE A 62 -5.04 -13.24 -3.29
N PRO A 63 -6.05 -12.80 -2.53
CA PRO A 63 -7.41 -13.31 -2.66
C PRO A 63 -8.11 -12.66 -3.86
N GLN A 64 -9.02 -13.40 -4.46
CA GLN A 64 -9.84 -12.94 -5.60
C GLN A 64 -11.04 -12.11 -5.15
N THR A 65 -10.82 -11.10 -4.30
CA THR A 65 -11.90 -10.24 -3.81
C THR A 65 -12.26 -9.15 -4.83
N PRO A 66 -13.52 -8.65 -4.81
CA PRO A 66 -13.92 -7.54 -5.67
C PRO A 66 -13.01 -6.31 -5.51
N ALA A 67 -12.53 -6.04 -4.30
CA ALA A 67 -11.64 -4.91 -4.01
C ALA A 67 -10.27 -5.06 -4.70
N VAL A 68 -9.63 -6.24 -4.64
CA VAL A 68 -8.37 -6.51 -5.35
C VAL A 68 -8.58 -6.43 -6.86
N GLN A 69 -9.65 -7.04 -7.38
CA GLN A 69 -9.97 -7.02 -8.81
C GLN A 69 -10.21 -5.59 -9.34
N ALA A 70 -10.87 -4.72 -8.56
CA ALA A 70 -11.08 -3.32 -8.94
C ALA A 70 -9.75 -2.58 -9.12
N TRP A 71 -8.78 -2.78 -8.20
CA TRP A 71 -7.46 -2.17 -8.32
C TRP A 71 -6.62 -2.77 -9.44
N VAL A 72 -6.74 -4.07 -9.72
CA VAL A 72 -6.10 -4.69 -10.89
C VAL A 72 -6.61 -4.03 -12.17
N ARG A 73 -7.94 -3.90 -12.35
CA ARG A 73 -8.52 -3.19 -13.51
C ARG A 73 -8.03 -1.75 -13.62
N TYR A 74 -7.98 -1.03 -12.49
CA TYR A 74 -7.47 0.35 -12.48
C TYR A 74 -6.01 0.42 -12.94
N TYR A 75 -5.10 -0.36 -12.32
CA TYR A 75 -3.68 -0.33 -12.68
C TYR A 75 -3.39 -0.84 -14.09
N ALA A 76 -4.11 -1.85 -14.53
CA ALA A 76 -3.98 -2.36 -15.90
C ALA A 76 -4.70 -1.48 -16.95
N GLY A 77 -5.63 -0.61 -16.51
CA GLY A 77 -6.46 0.24 -17.36
C GLY A 77 -6.13 1.73 -17.25
N SER A 78 -7.06 2.52 -16.75
CA SER A 78 -6.97 3.99 -16.70
C SER A 78 -5.77 4.50 -15.88
N GLY A 79 -5.34 3.76 -14.87
CA GLY A 79 -4.17 4.06 -14.04
C GLY A 79 -2.82 3.66 -14.63
N TRP A 80 -2.79 2.95 -15.78
CA TRP A 80 -1.58 2.33 -16.34
C TRP A 80 -0.40 3.29 -16.50
N ARG A 81 -0.64 4.50 -16.98
CA ARG A 81 0.42 5.51 -17.18
C ARG A 81 1.11 5.89 -15.87
N TYR A 82 0.35 6.01 -14.80
CA TYR A 82 0.90 6.30 -13.47
C TYR A 82 1.65 5.08 -12.95
N PHE A 83 1.06 3.90 -13.09
CA PHE A 83 1.62 2.64 -12.65
C PHE A 83 2.98 2.33 -13.31
N VAL A 84 3.12 2.57 -14.61
CA VAL A 84 4.41 2.41 -15.34
C VAL A 84 5.50 3.31 -14.76
N ARG A 85 5.18 4.55 -14.39
CA ARG A 85 6.17 5.45 -13.75
C ARG A 85 6.64 4.90 -12.41
N GLU A 86 5.75 4.30 -11.66
CA GLU A 86 6.07 3.65 -10.38
C GLU A 86 6.93 2.40 -10.60
N LEU A 87 6.64 1.60 -11.63
CA LEU A 87 7.47 0.47 -12.02
C LEU A 87 8.91 0.88 -12.42
N ILE A 88 9.06 1.98 -13.13
CA ILE A 88 10.39 2.51 -13.49
C ILE A 88 11.18 2.90 -12.24
N ARG A 89 10.53 3.51 -11.24
CA ARG A 89 11.16 3.84 -9.96
C ARG A 89 11.46 2.60 -9.12
N LEU A 90 10.51 1.67 -9.03
CA LEU A 90 10.67 0.37 -8.39
C LEU A 90 11.95 -0.34 -8.90
N HIS A 91 12.20 -0.32 -10.21
CA HIS A 91 13.35 -1.00 -10.80
C HIS A 91 14.68 -0.60 -10.15
N ARG A 92 14.84 0.66 -9.74
CA ARG A 92 16.06 1.17 -9.06
C ARG A 92 16.28 0.58 -7.68
N TYR A 93 15.20 0.19 -7.00
CA TYR A 93 15.24 -0.31 -5.63
C TYR A 93 15.05 -1.81 -5.54
N ARG A 94 14.50 -2.45 -6.58
CA ARG A 94 14.05 -3.84 -6.55
C ARG A 94 15.10 -4.80 -6.02
N ALA A 95 16.26 -4.88 -6.65
CA ALA A 95 17.28 -5.87 -6.31
C ALA A 95 17.74 -5.74 -4.86
N TRP A 96 17.99 -4.52 -4.41
CA TRP A 96 18.42 -4.25 -3.05
C TRP A 96 17.29 -4.50 -2.03
N MET A 97 16.10 -3.90 -2.22
CA MET A 97 15.00 -4.06 -1.25
C MET A 97 14.51 -5.51 -1.11
N THR A 98 14.42 -6.26 -2.21
CA THR A 98 14.05 -7.67 -2.11
C THR A 98 15.14 -8.48 -1.41
N GLY A 99 16.42 -8.09 -1.55
CA GLY A 99 17.52 -8.63 -0.76
C GLY A 99 17.35 -8.41 0.73
N GLU A 100 17.02 -7.18 1.15
CA GLU A 100 16.77 -6.82 2.56
C GLU A 100 15.54 -7.56 3.12
N LEU A 101 14.44 -7.61 2.36
CA LEU A 101 13.23 -8.35 2.75
C LEU A 101 13.53 -9.84 2.98
N ARG A 102 14.26 -10.46 2.04
CA ARG A 102 14.66 -11.85 2.13
C ARG A 102 15.58 -12.12 3.32
N ALA A 103 16.57 -11.25 3.57
CA ALA A 103 17.46 -11.33 4.72
C ALA A 103 16.69 -11.21 6.05
N ALA A 104 15.64 -10.39 6.08
CA ALA A 104 14.74 -10.26 7.22
C ALA A 104 13.70 -11.39 7.33
N LYS A 105 13.67 -12.36 6.40
CA LYS A 105 12.67 -13.44 6.28
C LYS A 105 11.23 -12.91 6.15
N LEU A 106 11.07 -11.80 5.45
CA LEU A 106 9.77 -11.17 5.17
C LEU A 106 9.38 -11.40 3.70
N PRO A 107 8.08 -11.40 3.37
CA PRO A 107 7.60 -11.51 2.00
C PRO A 107 8.18 -10.43 1.07
N GLU A 108 8.73 -10.85 -0.08
CA GLU A 108 9.34 -9.92 -1.04
C GLU A 108 8.30 -8.96 -1.65
N ASP A 109 7.04 -9.39 -1.75
CA ASP A 109 5.94 -8.56 -2.27
C ASP A 109 5.60 -7.35 -1.36
N LEU A 110 6.14 -7.29 -0.13
CA LEU A 110 6.05 -6.09 0.71
C LEU A 110 6.73 -4.86 0.08
N ILE A 111 7.56 -5.03 -0.94
CA ILE A 111 8.13 -3.91 -1.71
C ILE A 111 7.03 -3.03 -2.33
N TYR A 112 5.88 -3.60 -2.67
CA TYR A 112 4.75 -2.85 -3.24
C TYR A 112 4.06 -1.92 -2.23
N LEU A 113 4.33 -2.08 -0.93
CA LEU A 113 3.92 -1.12 0.08
C LEU A 113 4.60 0.24 -0.15
N VAL A 114 5.90 0.26 -0.49
CA VAL A 114 6.63 1.48 -0.83
C VAL A 114 6.04 2.18 -2.07
N MET A 115 5.52 1.40 -3.02
CA MET A 115 4.82 1.96 -4.18
C MET A 115 3.60 2.78 -3.73
N ILE A 116 2.80 2.24 -2.82
CA ILE A 116 1.58 2.90 -2.34
C ILE A 116 1.89 4.08 -1.42
N GLU A 117 2.95 4.00 -0.62
CA GLU A 117 3.33 5.05 0.33
C GLU A 117 3.93 6.28 -0.35
N SER A 118 4.87 6.09 -1.25
CA SER A 118 5.67 7.19 -1.80
C SER A 118 5.86 7.14 -3.31
N SER A 119 5.29 6.16 -4.01
CA SER A 119 5.63 5.87 -5.41
C SER A 119 7.16 5.77 -5.62
N PHE A 120 7.88 5.18 -4.67
CA PHE A 120 9.35 5.11 -4.64
C PHE A 120 10.06 6.48 -4.70
N ASN A 121 9.46 7.53 -4.14
CA ASN A 121 10.07 8.84 -4.00
C ASN A 121 10.74 8.96 -2.61
N PRO A 122 12.11 8.96 -2.52
CA PRO A 122 12.80 8.99 -1.24
C PRO A 122 12.65 10.33 -0.49
N VAL A 123 12.22 11.38 -1.16
CA VAL A 123 12.01 12.71 -0.57
C VAL A 123 10.52 13.06 -0.44
N ALA A 124 9.63 12.08 -0.53
CA ALA A 124 8.20 12.31 -0.40
C ALA A 124 7.85 12.86 0.99
N VAL A 125 6.92 13.82 1.01
CA VAL A 125 6.38 14.42 2.24
C VAL A 125 4.86 14.44 2.14
N SER A 126 4.17 13.84 3.10
CA SER A 126 2.71 13.86 3.18
C SER A 126 2.20 15.10 3.93
N ARG A 127 0.90 15.38 3.82
CA ARG A 127 0.24 16.45 4.59
C ARG A 127 0.31 16.23 6.11
N SER A 128 0.36 14.97 6.55
CA SER A 128 0.50 14.59 7.97
C SER A 128 1.94 14.63 8.47
N GLY A 129 2.91 15.02 7.63
CA GLY A 129 4.33 15.08 7.97
C GLY A 129 5.06 13.73 7.93
N ALA A 130 4.45 12.70 7.34
CA ALA A 130 5.16 11.47 7.03
C ALA A 130 6.18 11.71 5.91
N ARG A 131 7.35 11.04 5.96
CA ARG A 131 8.45 11.29 5.03
C ARG A 131 9.12 10.02 4.53
N GLY A 132 9.75 10.16 3.35
CA GLY A 132 10.62 9.17 2.73
C GLY A 132 9.88 8.04 2.04
N LEU A 133 10.62 6.99 1.66
CA LEU A 133 10.09 5.83 0.93
C LEU A 133 8.94 5.14 1.67
N TRP A 134 9.07 5.01 2.98
CA TRP A 134 8.18 4.26 3.86
C TRP A 134 7.15 5.12 4.59
N GLN A 135 7.15 6.43 4.33
CA GLN A 135 6.21 7.40 4.92
C GLN A 135 6.12 7.32 6.45
N PHE A 136 7.26 7.25 7.12
CA PHE A 136 7.29 7.28 8.57
C PHE A 136 6.84 8.63 9.14
N LEU A 137 5.95 8.59 10.13
CA LEU A 137 5.74 9.72 11.03
C LEU A 137 6.92 9.84 12.01
N PRO A 138 7.26 11.06 12.51
CA PRO A 138 8.40 11.27 13.39
C PRO A 138 8.46 10.33 14.60
N ALA A 139 7.35 10.22 15.33
CA ALA A 139 7.29 9.39 16.54
C ALA A 139 7.50 7.90 16.23
N THR A 140 6.92 7.39 15.15
CA THR A 140 7.13 6.01 14.72
C THR A 140 8.57 5.78 14.28
N ALA A 141 9.16 6.72 13.53
CA ALA A 141 10.54 6.65 13.08
C ALA A 141 11.51 6.53 14.27
N GLN A 142 11.34 7.40 15.26
CA GLN A 142 12.17 7.40 16.48
C GLN A 142 12.02 6.10 17.29
N LEU A 143 10.81 5.53 17.37
CA LEU A 143 10.56 4.26 18.05
C LEU A 143 11.33 3.09 17.40
N TYR A 144 11.60 3.18 16.09
CA TYR A 144 12.37 2.20 15.32
C TYR A 144 13.80 2.64 15.05
N GLY A 145 14.34 3.58 15.87
CA GLY A 145 15.74 3.94 15.91
C GLY A 145 16.20 4.94 14.85
N LEU A 146 15.28 5.56 14.09
CA LEU A 146 15.64 6.61 13.15
C LEU A 146 15.83 7.95 13.88
N ARG A 147 16.90 8.63 13.56
CA ARG A 147 17.11 10.00 14.01
C ARG A 147 16.23 10.96 13.24
N VAL A 148 15.44 11.75 13.97
CA VAL A 148 14.55 12.78 13.41
C VAL A 148 14.67 14.01 14.29
N ASP A 149 15.51 14.95 13.87
CA ASP A 149 15.74 16.23 14.55
C ASP A 149 15.97 17.35 13.51
N GLU A 150 16.29 18.57 13.97
CA GLU A 150 16.52 19.73 13.10
C GLU A 150 17.73 19.58 12.17
N ARG A 151 18.68 18.72 12.51
CA ARG A 151 19.92 18.52 11.74
C ARG A 151 19.87 17.32 10.83
N MET A 152 19.06 16.31 11.16
CA MET A 152 19.00 15.04 10.43
C MET A 152 17.61 14.44 10.46
N ASP A 153 17.17 13.95 9.32
CA ASP A 153 15.91 13.22 9.17
C ASP A 153 16.16 11.91 8.39
N GLU A 154 16.47 10.84 9.15
CA GLU A 154 16.79 9.53 8.58
C GLU A 154 15.59 8.83 7.94
N ARG A 155 14.39 9.39 8.03
CA ARG A 155 13.23 8.93 7.25
C ARG A 155 13.45 9.10 5.74
N LEU A 156 14.31 10.07 5.36
CA LEU A 156 14.71 10.36 3.98
C LEU A 156 15.86 9.48 3.49
N ASP A 157 16.56 8.78 4.40
CA ASP A 157 17.58 7.80 4.04
C ASP A 157 16.89 6.48 3.63
N PRO A 158 17.04 6.05 2.35
CA PRO A 158 16.43 4.82 1.88
C PRO A 158 16.86 3.58 2.67
N PHE A 159 18.11 3.51 3.10
CA PHE A 159 18.69 2.35 3.77
C PHE A 159 18.26 2.27 5.23
N ALA A 160 18.40 3.39 5.97
CA ALA A 160 18.01 3.46 7.36
C ALA A 160 16.49 3.24 7.51
N SER A 161 15.68 3.97 6.73
CA SER A 161 14.23 3.86 6.78
C SER A 161 13.72 2.47 6.37
N THR A 162 14.38 1.78 5.42
CA THR A 162 14.01 0.41 5.08
C THR A 162 14.27 -0.54 6.25
N ARG A 163 15.41 -0.50 6.88
CA ARG A 163 15.68 -1.36 8.06
C ARG A 163 14.64 -1.15 9.16
N ALA A 164 14.28 0.11 9.44
CA ALA A 164 13.25 0.43 10.42
C ALA A 164 11.86 -0.10 10.01
N ALA A 165 11.50 0.00 8.73
CA ALA A 165 10.22 -0.49 8.20
C ALA A 165 10.12 -2.01 8.28
N LEU A 166 11.20 -2.74 7.98
CA LEU A 166 11.21 -4.20 8.09
C LEU A 166 11.03 -4.67 9.53
N GLN A 167 11.64 -3.97 10.51
CA GLN A 167 11.42 -4.24 11.93
C GLN A 167 9.95 -3.99 12.34
N LEU A 168 9.36 -2.87 11.90
CA LEU A 168 7.96 -2.57 12.15
C LEU A 168 7.04 -3.63 11.54
N LEU A 169 7.23 -3.98 10.27
CA LEU A 169 6.43 -5.00 9.58
C LEU A 169 6.54 -6.37 10.24
N GLY A 170 7.74 -6.78 10.63
CA GLY A 170 7.95 -8.03 11.38
C GLY A 170 7.17 -8.04 12.70
N ARG A 171 7.23 -6.95 13.48
CA ARG A 171 6.47 -6.82 14.73
C ARG A 171 4.96 -6.84 14.52
N LEU A 172 4.48 -6.18 13.47
CA LEU A 172 3.05 -6.19 13.13
C LEU A 172 2.60 -7.59 12.74
N HIS A 173 3.39 -8.29 11.94
CA HIS A 173 3.08 -9.68 11.60
C HIS A 173 3.12 -10.60 12.84
N ASP A 174 4.07 -10.41 13.73
CA ASP A 174 4.12 -11.18 14.98
C ASP A 174 2.88 -10.96 15.85
N GLN A 175 2.35 -9.74 15.84
CA GLN A 175 1.16 -9.38 16.59
C GLN A 175 -0.13 -9.96 16.00
N PHE A 176 -0.29 -9.88 14.67
CA PHE A 176 -1.54 -10.27 14.02
C PHE A 176 -1.51 -11.69 13.44
N LYS A 177 -0.33 -12.28 13.22
CA LYS A 177 -0.11 -13.58 12.55
C LYS A 177 -0.77 -13.70 11.18
N ASP A 178 -1.09 -12.56 10.57
CA ASP A 178 -1.77 -12.40 9.28
C ASP A 178 -1.18 -11.20 8.53
N TRP A 179 -0.69 -11.40 7.31
CA TRP A 179 -0.06 -10.33 6.54
C TRP A 179 -1.04 -9.23 6.12
N PRO A 180 -2.24 -9.54 5.60
CA PRO A 180 -3.25 -8.52 5.33
C PRO A 180 -3.54 -7.62 6.53
N LEU A 181 -3.69 -8.17 7.73
CA LEU A 181 -3.89 -7.39 8.96
C LEU A 181 -2.63 -6.60 9.36
N ALA A 182 -1.45 -7.18 9.24
CA ALA A 182 -0.19 -6.50 9.53
C ALA A 182 0.02 -5.28 8.60
N ILE A 183 -0.26 -5.43 7.31
CA ILE A 183 -0.19 -4.35 6.33
C ILE A 183 -1.25 -3.28 6.61
N ALA A 184 -2.48 -3.66 6.95
CA ALA A 184 -3.52 -2.71 7.36
C ALA A 184 -3.13 -1.95 8.63
N ALA A 185 -2.49 -2.63 9.59
CA ALA A 185 -1.98 -2.04 10.82
C ALA A 185 -0.79 -1.10 10.60
N TYR A 186 0.02 -1.32 9.57
CA TYR A 186 1.06 -0.39 9.16
C TYR A 186 0.46 0.99 8.81
N ASN A 187 -0.61 1.01 8.01
CA ASN A 187 -1.29 2.24 7.59
C ASN A 187 -2.12 2.89 8.71
N ARG A 188 -2.93 2.09 9.44
CA ARG A 188 -3.95 2.60 10.36
C ARG A 188 -3.55 2.57 11.82
N GLY A 189 -2.39 1.99 12.12
CA GLY A 189 -1.93 1.70 13.48
C GLY A 189 -2.55 0.42 14.06
N PRO A 190 -1.76 -0.38 14.79
CA PRO A 190 -2.19 -1.69 15.31
C PRO A 190 -3.40 -1.60 16.25
N GLY A 191 -3.45 -0.59 17.11
CA GLY A 191 -4.58 -0.40 18.03
C GLY A 191 -5.91 -0.11 17.32
N THR A 192 -5.88 0.55 16.16
CA THR A 192 -7.10 0.78 15.36
C THR A 192 -7.62 -0.52 14.77
N ILE A 193 -6.73 -1.34 14.20
CA ILE A 193 -7.12 -2.64 13.63
C ILE A 193 -7.62 -3.58 14.72
N GLN A 194 -6.94 -3.66 15.87
CA GLN A 194 -7.41 -4.49 17.00
C GLN A 194 -8.81 -4.10 17.48
N ARG A 195 -9.08 -2.79 17.64
CA ARG A 195 -10.42 -2.32 18.02
C ARG A 195 -11.47 -2.65 16.96
N ALA A 196 -11.13 -2.51 15.68
CA ALA A 196 -12.05 -2.85 14.59
C ALA A 196 -12.41 -4.34 14.59
N LEU A 197 -11.41 -5.23 14.75
CA LEU A 197 -11.63 -6.67 14.85
C LEU A 197 -12.54 -7.02 16.05
N ALA A 198 -12.22 -6.50 17.23
CA ALA A 198 -12.98 -6.76 18.45
C ALA A 198 -14.44 -6.25 18.33
N ALA A 199 -14.63 -5.01 17.86
CA ALA A 199 -15.95 -4.40 17.76
C ALA A 199 -16.85 -5.05 16.70
N SER A 200 -16.27 -5.62 15.65
CA SER A 200 -17.01 -6.25 14.55
C SER A 200 -17.10 -7.78 14.67
N HIS A 201 -16.45 -8.38 15.68
CA HIS A 201 -16.32 -9.83 15.85
C HIS A 201 -15.75 -10.50 14.57
N GLN A 202 -14.79 -9.84 13.91
CA GLN A 202 -14.09 -10.36 12.73
C GLN A 202 -12.67 -10.80 13.13
N GLU A 203 -12.11 -11.74 12.37
CA GLU A 203 -10.77 -12.28 12.59
C GLU A 203 -9.82 -11.98 11.42
N SER A 204 -10.35 -11.42 10.33
CA SER A 204 -9.58 -11.14 9.11
C SER A 204 -9.83 -9.73 8.58
N LEU A 205 -8.87 -9.22 7.79
CA LEU A 205 -9.06 -7.97 7.05
C LEU A 205 -10.29 -8.03 6.13
N TRP A 206 -10.50 -9.15 5.47
CA TRP A 206 -11.59 -9.30 4.50
C TRP A 206 -12.96 -9.21 5.16
N GLY A 207 -13.10 -9.78 6.35
CA GLY A 207 -14.30 -9.60 7.16
C GLY A 207 -14.51 -8.15 7.60
N LEU A 208 -13.45 -7.40 7.93
CA LEU A 208 -13.55 -5.95 8.21
C LEU A 208 -14.01 -5.17 6.99
N LEU A 209 -13.54 -5.53 5.78
CA LEU A 209 -13.95 -4.88 4.53
C LEU A 209 -15.41 -5.15 4.19
N GLU A 210 -15.86 -6.38 4.31
CA GLU A 210 -17.25 -6.78 4.08
C GLU A 210 -18.23 -6.07 5.00
N ARG A 211 -17.82 -5.82 6.26
CA ARG A 211 -18.61 -5.09 7.26
C ARG A 211 -18.55 -3.57 7.08
N GLY A 212 -17.66 -3.05 6.23
CA GLY A 212 -17.50 -1.62 6.00
C GLY A 212 -17.04 -0.83 7.23
N VAL A 213 -16.30 -1.46 8.15
CA VAL A 213 -15.87 -0.83 9.42
C VAL A 213 -14.60 0.00 9.27
N LEU A 214 -13.91 -0.11 8.15
CA LEU A 214 -12.72 0.69 7.87
C LEU A 214 -13.08 1.93 7.04
N THR A 215 -12.29 2.99 7.19
CA THR A 215 -12.40 4.17 6.30
C THR A 215 -12.09 3.77 4.86
N ALA A 216 -12.56 4.55 3.88
CA ALA A 216 -12.31 4.29 2.47
C ALA A 216 -10.80 4.13 2.16
N GLU A 217 -9.94 4.94 2.77
CA GLU A 217 -8.48 4.83 2.65
C GLU A 217 -7.97 3.48 3.17
N GLY A 218 -8.33 3.13 4.41
CA GLY A 218 -7.90 1.87 5.04
C GLY A 218 -8.43 0.64 4.33
N ALA A 219 -9.67 0.70 3.81
CA ALA A 219 -10.28 -0.39 3.06
C ALA A 219 -9.57 -0.65 1.71
N ASN A 220 -9.00 0.37 1.10
CA ASN A 220 -8.32 0.27 -0.20
C ASN A 220 -6.83 -0.02 -0.08
N TYR A 221 -6.21 0.17 1.09
CA TYR A 221 -4.76 0.14 1.23
C TYR A 221 -4.15 -1.23 0.87
N VAL A 222 -4.61 -2.31 1.51
CA VAL A 222 -4.11 -3.66 1.24
C VAL A 222 -4.49 -4.14 -0.17
N PRO A 223 -5.74 -4.00 -0.65
CA PRO A 223 -6.10 -4.33 -2.02
C PRO A 223 -5.22 -3.67 -3.08
N LYS A 224 -4.83 -2.40 -2.90
CA LYS A 224 -3.89 -1.70 -3.81
C LYS A 224 -2.54 -2.39 -3.89
N ILE A 225 -1.96 -2.75 -2.74
CA ILE A 225 -0.65 -3.38 -2.65
C ILE A 225 -0.66 -4.73 -3.36
N LEU A 226 -1.66 -5.56 -3.10
CA LEU A 226 -1.80 -6.87 -3.72
C LEU A 226 -2.04 -6.78 -5.22
N ALA A 227 -2.88 -5.84 -5.66
CA ALA A 227 -3.10 -5.57 -7.07
C ALA A 227 -1.82 -5.05 -7.76
N ALA A 228 -1.03 -4.20 -7.09
CA ALA A 228 0.24 -3.72 -7.62
C ALA A 228 1.25 -4.85 -7.80
N ALA A 229 1.33 -5.78 -6.85
CA ALA A 229 2.16 -6.98 -6.97
C ALA A 229 1.76 -7.81 -8.20
N LEU A 230 0.46 -8.08 -8.35
CA LEU A 230 -0.07 -8.88 -9.43
C LEU A 230 0.17 -8.22 -10.80
N VAL A 231 -0.22 -6.95 -10.97
CA VAL A 231 -0.06 -6.23 -12.24
C VAL A 231 1.42 -6.05 -12.60
N SER A 232 2.32 -5.84 -11.61
CA SER A 232 3.77 -5.77 -11.87
C SER A 232 4.33 -7.05 -12.45
N ARG A 233 3.86 -8.20 -11.99
CA ARG A 233 4.36 -9.51 -12.43
C ARG A 233 3.93 -9.84 -13.85
N TYR A 234 2.69 -9.50 -14.18
CA TYR A 234 2.07 -9.76 -15.47
C TYR A 234 2.02 -8.52 -16.37
N ALA A 235 2.92 -7.54 -16.14
CA ALA A 235 2.92 -6.27 -16.87
C ALA A 235 3.06 -6.43 -18.39
N ALA A 236 3.77 -7.44 -18.86
CA ALA A 236 3.94 -7.70 -20.30
C ALA A 236 2.62 -8.09 -20.97
N GLU A 237 1.83 -8.95 -20.34
CA GLU A 237 0.52 -9.38 -20.80
C GLU A 237 -0.47 -8.22 -20.82
N PHE A 238 -0.45 -7.37 -19.79
CA PHE A 238 -1.26 -6.16 -19.74
C PHE A 238 -0.88 -5.15 -20.82
N VAL A 239 0.41 -4.99 -21.14
CA VAL A 239 0.86 -4.15 -22.25
C VAL A 239 0.31 -4.64 -23.57
N GLN A 240 0.30 -5.94 -23.82
CA GLN A 240 -0.25 -6.51 -25.06
C GLN A 240 -1.76 -6.25 -25.15
N GLN A 241 -2.52 -6.51 -24.09
CA GLN A 241 -3.95 -6.23 -24.04
C GLN A 241 -4.25 -4.74 -24.20
N GLY A 242 -3.49 -3.88 -23.52
CA GLY A 242 -3.62 -2.43 -23.63
C GLY A 242 -3.32 -1.87 -25.02
N LYS A 243 -2.40 -2.47 -25.78
CA LYS A 243 -2.17 -2.12 -27.18
C LYS A 243 -3.39 -2.44 -28.05
N ALA A 244 -4.04 -3.57 -27.83
CA ALA A 244 -5.26 -3.93 -28.53
C ALA A 244 -6.40 -2.92 -28.27
N CYS A 245 -6.35 -2.25 -27.12
CA CYS A 245 -7.32 -1.24 -26.72
C CYS A 245 -6.90 0.23 -27.04
N ASN A 246 -5.81 0.44 -27.75
CA ASN A 246 -5.29 1.77 -28.15
C ASN A 246 -4.95 2.76 -27.02
N TRP A 247 -4.93 2.35 -25.74
CA TRP A 247 -4.60 3.27 -24.65
C TRP A 247 -3.12 3.25 -24.21
N VAL A 248 -2.33 2.28 -24.70
CA VAL A 248 -0.87 2.27 -24.50
C VAL A 248 -0.13 3.22 -25.44
N GLY A 249 -0.76 3.66 -26.55
CA GLY A 249 -0.13 4.44 -27.62
C GLY A 249 -0.25 5.95 -27.51
N ALA A 250 -0.97 6.51 -26.52
CA ALA A 250 -1.06 7.97 -26.41
C ALA A 250 0.27 8.55 -25.85
N PRO A 251 0.94 9.49 -26.55
CA PRO A 251 2.22 10.05 -26.12
C PRO A 251 2.08 10.67 -24.72
N LEU A 252 3.08 10.45 -23.87
CA LEU A 252 3.21 11.17 -22.60
C LEU A 252 3.29 12.66 -22.96
N ALA A 253 2.23 13.42 -22.66
CA ALA A 253 2.27 14.85 -22.82
C ALA A 253 3.47 15.38 -22.01
N LYS A 254 4.42 16.02 -22.71
CA LYS A 254 5.53 16.74 -22.07
C LYS A 254 4.90 17.88 -21.24
N ARG A 255 5.01 17.83 -19.94
CA ARG A 255 4.89 18.97 -19.05
C ARG A 255 6.20 19.15 -18.31
#